data_4fb9233e4eb48a51d31f45037d2f6489
#
_entry.id   4fb9233e4eb48a51d31f45037d2f6489
#
_cell.length_a   1.000
_cell.length_b   1.000
_cell.length_c   1.000
_cell.angle_alpha   90.00
_cell.angle_beta   90.00
_cell.angle_gamma   90.00
#
_symmetry.space_group_name_H-M   'P 1'
#
loop_
_entity.id
_entity.type
_entity.pdbx_description
1 polymer ?
#
loop_
_entity_poly.entity_id
_entity_poly.type
_entity_poly.pdbx_seq_one_letter_code
_entity_poly.pdbx_strand_id
1 'polypeptide(L)'
;MQKMGDTERLNEKEEEILEMIEDWMDNDIKAMISGKCNVSCATLLSIFMEVLGGIANGTLMEKGKEKDRFEAFLRLPWVPKQYKTLNYKLSRERDRKGLYQLYRCNLVHTFVFGGLIVLNEPTKPTSRVLPEDIPGILEANDGSGRLIIHVNALAYDIRKARDRLFKEIRERDNKYRKNFRKVFIY
;
A
#
# COMPACT_ATOMS: atom_id res chain seq x y z
N MET A 1 -13.36 36.45 -19.28
CA MET A 1 -13.10 35.96 -17.88
C MET A 1 -13.97 34.72 -17.67
N GLN A 2 -13.42 33.52 -17.90
CA GLN A 2 -14.08 32.28 -17.48
C GLN A 2 -14.04 32.21 -15.95
N LYS A 3 -15.20 32.09 -15.30
CA LYS A 3 -15.30 31.77 -13.89
C LYS A 3 -14.53 30.44 -13.68
N MET A 4 -13.41 30.50 -12.95
CA MET A 4 -12.81 29.32 -12.35
C MET A 4 -13.92 28.66 -11.52
N GLY A 5 -14.41 27.52 -11.99
CA GLY A 5 -15.47 26.80 -11.30
C GLY A 5 -15.06 26.53 -9.86
N ASP A 6 -15.95 26.81 -8.94
CA ASP A 6 -15.88 26.34 -7.57
C ASP A 6 -15.59 24.83 -7.64
N THR A 7 -14.38 24.45 -7.23
CA THR A 7 -14.04 23.04 -7.05
C THR A 7 -14.95 22.56 -5.93
N GLU A 8 -16.00 21.85 -6.31
CA GLU A 8 -16.99 21.31 -5.38
C GLU A 8 -16.23 20.55 -4.28
N ARG A 9 -16.30 21.04 -3.05
CA ARG A 9 -15.67 20.40 -1.90
C ARG A 9 -16.29 19.02 -1.68
N LEU A 10 -15.61 18.13 -0.96
CA LEU A 10 -16.23 16.91 -0.47
C LEU A 10 -17.42 17.28 0.42
N ASN A 11 -18.49 16.49 0.35
CA ASN A 11 -19.57 16.61 1.31
C ASN A 11 -19.18 15.93 2.64
N GLU A 12 -19.95 16.18 3.69
CA GLU A 12 -19.70 15.69 5.04
C GLU A 12 -19.54 14.16 5.08
N LYS A 13 -20.40 13.43 4.40
CA LYS A 13 -20.35 11.95 4.32
C LYS A 13 -19.08 11.44 3.62
N GLU A 14 -18.62 12.12 2.59
CA GLU A 14 -17.39 11.79 1.87
C GLU A 14 -16.17 11.98 2.78
N GLU A 15 -16.16 13.06 3.58
CA GLU A 15 -15.09 13.33 4.53
C GLU A 15 -15.08 12.31 5.68
N GLU A 16 -16.24 12.01 6.27
CA GLU A 16 -16.39 10.97 7.30
C GLU A 16 -15.85 9.60 6.85
N ILE A 17 -16.07 9.22 5.58
CA ILE A 17 -15.55 7.96 5.04
C ILE A 17 -14.01 8.00 4.96
N LEU A 18 -13.43 9.11 4.52
CA LEU A 18 -11.97 9.23 4.46
C LEU A 18 -11.36 9.19 5.86
N GLU A 19 -11.91 9.93 6.82
CA GLU A 19 -11.47 9.94 8.22
C GLU A 19 -11.58 8.55 8.85
N MET A 20 -12.69 7.85 8.64
CA MET A 20 -12.88 6.49 9.13
C MET A 20 -11.80 5.53 8.59
N ILE A 21 -11.44 5.63 7.31
CA ILE A 21 -10.39 4.79 6.71
C ILE A 21 -9.01 5.18 7.28
N GLU A 22 -8.73 6.47 7.48
CA GLU A 22 -7.50 6.95 8.10
C GLU A 22 -7.32 6.40 9.50
N ASP A 23 -8.34 6.57 10.35
CA ASP A 23 -8.33 6.13 11.74
C ASP A 23 -8.19 4.60 11.84
N TRP A 24 -8.93 3.86 11.04
CA TRP A 24 -8.85 2.41 11.00
C TRP A 24 -7.43 1.95 10.62
N MET A 25 -6.87 2.45 9.54
CA MET A 25 -5.52 2.08 9.11
C MET A 25 -4.46 2.42 10.16
N ASP A 26 -4.53 3.60 10.77
CA ASP A 26 -3.55 4.03 11.76
C ASP A 26 -3.63 3.25 13.06
N ASN A 27 -4.84 2.97 13.55
CA ASN A 27 -5.05 2.19 14.76
C ASN A 27 -4.56 0.74 14.59
N ASP A 28 -4.90 0.09 13.48
CA ASP A 28 -4.50 -1.29 13.21
C ASP A 28 -2.98 -1.41 13.03
N ILE A 29 -2.37 -0.54 12.25
CA ILE A 29 -0.90 -0.52 12.08
C ILE A 29 -0.22 -0.31 13.43
N LYS A 30 -0.67 0.66 14.23
CA LYS A 30 -0.12 0.96 15.55
C LYS A 30 -0.23 -0.25 16.48
N ALA A 31 -1.39 -0.89 16.52
CA ALA A 31 -1.63 -2.07 17.38
C ALA A 31 -0.71 -3.24 16.99
N MET A 32 -0.57 -3.54 15.69
CA MET A 32 0.25 -4.64 15.20
C MET A 32 1.75 -4.41 15.43
N ILE A 33 2.23 -3.18 15.20
CA ILE A 33 3.64 -2.83 15.46
C ILE A 33 3.94 -2.88 16.96
N SER A 34 3.08 -2.31 17.79
CA SER A 34 3.24 -2.29 19.26
C SER A 34 3.19 -3.70 19.84
N GLY A 35 2.33 -4.57 19.30
CA GLY A 35 2.22 -5.97 19.66
C GLY A 35 3.36 -6.86 19.14
N LYS A 36 4.30 -6.31 18.35
CA LYS A 36 5.37 -7.05 17.65
C LYS A 36 4.85 -8.20 16.77
N CYS A 37 3.65 -8.05 16.24
CA CYS A 37 2.99 -9.02 15.37
C CYS A 37 3.44 -8.87 13.91
N ASN A 38 4.72 -9.04 13.64
CA ASN A 38 5.34 -8.68 12.35
C ASN A 38 4.65 -9.32 11.14
N VAL A 39 4.31 -10.60 11.23
CA VAL A 39 3.66 -11.33 10.14
C VAL A 39 2.24 -10.82 9.90
N SER A 40 1.47 -10.68 10.96
CA SER A 40 0.10 -10.13 10.89
C SER A 40 0.11 -8.71 10.36
N CYS A 41 1.10 -7.90 10.80
CA CYS A 41 1.29 -6.55 10.29
C CYS A 41 1.63 -6.55 8.79
N ALA A 42 2.58 -7.38 8.35
CA ALA A 42 2.91 -7.50 6.93
C ALA A 42 1.70 -7.93 6.10
N THR A 43 0.89 -8.86 6.60
CA THR A 43 -0.35 -9.30 5.96
C THR A 43 -1.34 -8.14 5.83
N LEU A 44 -1.59 -7.42 6.92
CA LEU A 44 -2.49 -6.27 6.95
C LEU A 44 -2.01 -5.16 5.99
N LEU A 45 -0.72 -4.85 5.99
CA LEU A 45 -0.13 -3.86 5.08
C LEU A 45 -0.37 -4.24 3.61
N SER A 46 -0.30 -5.54 3.26
CA SER A 46 -0.61 -5.99 1.91
C SER A 46 -2.08 -5.77 1.52
N ILE A 47 -2.99 -5.91 2.48
CA ILE A 47 -4.42 -5.62 2.30
C ILE A 47 -4.64 -4.11 2.13
N PHE A 48 -3.96 -3.27 2.91
CA PHE A 48 -4.05 -1.82 2.74
C PHE A 48 -3.53 -1.34 1.40
N MET A 49 -2.46 -1.93 0.86
CA MET A 49 -2.03 -1.65 -0.51
C MET A 49 -3.15 -1.95 -1.52
N GLU A 50 -3.86 -3.05 -1.33
CA GLU A 50 -4.99 -3.44 -2.17
C GLU A 50 -6.18 -2.48 -2.04
N VAL A 51 -6.52 -2.07 -0.82
CA VAL A 51 -7.60 -1.10 -0.55
C VAL A 51 -7.28 0.25 -1.19
N LEU A 52 -6.11 0.81 -0.94
CA LEU A 52 -5.70 2.11 -1.50
C LEU A 52 -5.62 2.09 -3.03
N GLY A 53 -5.10 1.01 -3.60
CA GLY A 53 -5.10 0.82 -5.05
C GLY A 53 -6.49 0.68 -5.64
N GLY A 54 -7.41 0.02 -4.92
CA GLY A 54 -8.82 -0.10 -5.28
C GLY A 54 -9.57 1.23 -5.26
N ILE A 55 -9.32 2.06 -4.25
CA ILE A 55 -9.83 3.44 -4.19
C ILE A 55 -9.28 4.26 -5.36
N ALA A 56 -7.96 4.22 -5.57
CA ALA A 56 -7.28 5.01 -6.59
C ALA A 56 -7.74 4.69 -8.02
N ASN A 57 -8.20 3.45 -8.26
CA ASN A 57 -8.59 2.99 -9.58
C ASN A 57 -10.11 2.71 -9.72
N GLY A 58 -10.89 2.90 -8.65
CA GLY A 58 -12.35 2.76 -8.66
C GLY A 58 -12.85 1.32 -8.78
N THR A 59 -12.06 0.33 -8.32
CA THR A 59 -12.39 -1.11 -8.44
C THR A 59 -12.45 -1.84 -7.11
N LEU A 60 -12.51 -1.12 -5.98
CA LEU A 60 -12.44 -1.74 -4.65
C LEU A 60 -13.52 -2.80 -4.45
N MET A 61 -14.73 -2.56 -4.93
CA MET A 61 -15.87 -3.48 -4.77
C MET A 61 -15.98 -4.54 -5.89
N GLU A 62 -15.10 -4.50 -6.89
CA GLU A 62 -15.15 -5.46 -8.00
C GLU A 62 -14.46 -6.78 -7.61
N LYS A 63 -15.17 -7.91 -7.73
CA LYS A 63 -14.62 -9.24 -7.46
C LYS A 63 -13.59 -9.65 -8.51
N GLY A 64 -12.57 -10.39 -8.10
CA GLY A 64 -11.52 -10.90 -8.99
C GLY A 64 -10.51 -9.83 -9.45
N LYS A 65 -10.54 -8.64 -8.85
CA LYS A 65 -9.66 -7.51 -9.16
C LYS A 65 -8.54 -7.27 -8.12
N GLU A 66 -8.31 -8.24 -7.25
CA GLU A 66 -7.35 -8.12 -6.14
C GLU A 66 -5.95 -7.78 -6.65
N LYS A 67 -5.47 -8.50 -7.67
CA LYS A 67 -4.18 -8.23 -8.30
C LYS A 67 -4.13 -6.84 -8.94
N ASP A 68 -5.16 -6.48 -9.68
CA ASP A 68 -5.23 -5.17 -10.37
C ASP A 68 -5.20 -4.03 -9.35
N ARG A 69 -5.88 -4.18 -8.20
CA ARG A 69 -5.86 -3.21 -7.08
C ARG A 69 -4.47 -3.09 -6.46
N PHE A 70 -3.85 -4.21 -6.12
CA PHE A 70 -2.50 -4.22 -5.58
C PHE A 70 -1.49 -3.55 -6.54
N GLU A 71 -1.55 -3.88 -7.82
CA GLU A 71 -0.70 -3.27 -8.83
C GLU A 71 -1.03 -1.78 -9.07
N ALA A 72 -2.30 -1.37 -8.90
CA ALA A 72 -2.69 0.03 -8.96
C ALA A 72 -2.03 0.85 -7.85
N PHE A 73 -1.93 0.30 -6.62
CA PHE A 73 -1.16 0.91 -5.54
C PHE A 73 0.30 1.10 -5.93
N LEU A 74 0.97 0.08 -6.46
CA LEU A 74 2.38 0.17 -6.89
C LEU A 74 2.62 1.23 -7.97
N ARG A 75 1.58 1.59 -8.72
CA ARG A 75 1.65 2.62 -9.78
C ARG A 75 1.36 4.03 -9.29
N LEU A 76 0.96 4.22 -8.02
CA LEU A 76 0.78 5.55 -7.46
C LEU A 76 2.09 6.34 -7.50
N PRO A 77 2.05 7.63 -7.87
CA PRO A 77 3.27 8.43 -8.03
C PRO A 77 4.03 8.67 -6.72
N TRP A 78 3.39 8.44 -5.60
CA TRP A 78 3.92 8.65 -4.25
C TRP A 78 4.51 7.38 -3.62
N VAL A 79 4.27 6.24 -4.23
CA VAL A 79 4.85 4.96 -3.80
C VAL A 79 6.28 4.87 -4.32
N PRO A 80 7.24 4.36 -3.52
CA PRO A 80 8.62 4.21 -3.94
C PRO A 80 8.76 3.48 -5.28
N LYS A 81 9.48 4.09 -6.23
CA LYS A 81 9.66 3.53 -7.59
C LYS A 81 10.25 2.13 -7.58
N GLN A 82 11.05 1.80 -6.55
CA GLN A 82 11.65 0.50 -6.33
C GLN A 82 10.61 -0.64 -6.31
N TYR A 83 9.42 -0.41 -5.74
CA TYR A 83 8.37 -1.44 -5.69
C TYR A 83 7.86 -1.80 -7.08
N LYS A 84 7.67 -0.80 -7.93
CA LYS A 84 7.28 -1.03 -9.33
C LYS A 84 8.38 -1.76 -10.10
N THR A 85 9.63 -1.35 -9.92
CA THR A 85 10.80 -1.98 -10.57
C THR A 85 10.95 -3.43 -10.12
N LEU A 86 10.83 -3.68 -8.81
CA LEU A 86 10.90 -5.03 -8.25
C LEU A 86 9.75 -5.90 -8.73
N ASN A 87 8.52 -5.38 -8.76
CA ASN A 87 7.36 -6.11 -9.30
C ASN A 87 7.57 -6.51 -10.76
N TYR A 88 8.10 -5.59 -11.57
CA TYR A 88 8.40 -5.86 -12.98
C TYR A 88 9.48 -6.94 -13.15
N LYS A 89 10.60 -6.84 -12.38
CA LYS A 89 11.67 -7.83 -12.36
C LYS A 89 11.13 -9.23 -12.03
N LEU A 90 10.44 -9.35 -10.89
CA LEU A 90 9.87 -10.61 -10.41
C LEU A 90 8.85 -11.21 -11.39
N SER A 91 8.06 -10.37 -12.04
CA SER A 91 7.08 -10.82 -13.03
C SER A 91 7.72 -11.40 -14.29
N ARG A 92 8.97 -11.05 -14.60
CA ARG A 92 9.71 -11.57 -15.76
C ARG A 92 10.57 -12.78 -15.43
N GLU A 93 11.28 -12.73 -14.29
CA GLU A 93 12.34 -13.67 -13.95
C GLU A 93 11.84 -14.91 -13.20
N ARG A 94 10.68 -14.83 -12.54
CA ARG A 94 10.20 -15.89 -11.64
C ARG A 94 8.80 -16.36 -12.01
N ASP A 95 8.66 -17.13 -13.04
CA ASP A 95 7.39 -17.75 -13.44
C ASP A 95 6.22 -16.75 -13.49
N ARG A 96 6.51 -15.49 -13.75
CA ARG A 96 5.55 -14.37 -13.82
C ARG A 96 4.78 -14.10 -12.53
N LYS A 97 5.35 -14.41 -11.36
CA LYS A 97 4.63 -14.32 -10.09
C LYS A 97 4.52 -12.89 -9.51
N GLY A 98 5.38 -11.93 -9.83
CA GLY A 98 5.32 -10.56 -9.33
C GLY A 98 5.16 -10.42 -7.81
N LEU A 99 5.17 -9.20 -7.29
CA LEU A 99 4.99 -8.93 -5.85
C LEU A 99 3.63 -9.38 -5.31
N TYR A 100 2.57 -9.24 -6.10
CA TYR A 100 1.24 -9.68 -5.66
C TYR A 100 1.23 -11.16 -5.24
N GLN A 101 1.77 -12.03 -6.09
CA GLN A 101 1.79 -13.46 -5.80
C GLN A 101 2.78 -13.81 -4.69
N LEU A 102 4.00 -13.25 -4.76
CA LEU A 102 5.07 -13.61 -3.83
C LEU A 102 4.88 -13.03 -2.44
N TYR A 103 4.29 -11.85 -2.32
CA TYR A 103 4.06 -11.20 -1.05
C TYR A 103 2.62 -11.40 -0.57
N ARG A 104 1.63 -10.82 -1.27
CA ARG A 104 0.24 -10.79 -0.81
C ARG A 104 -0.40 -12.18 -0.76
N CYS A 105 -0.32 -12.96 -1.84
CA CYS A 105 -0.99 -14.27 -1.86
C CYS A 105 -0.34 -15.25 -0.88
N ASN A 106 0.98 -15.29 -0.79
CA ASN A 106 1.65 -16.20 0.13
C ASN A 106 1.32 -15.92 1.59
N LEU A 107 1.29 -14.63 2.00
CA LEU A 107 0.93 -14.30 3.38
C LEU A 107 -0.54 -14.55 3.70
N VAL A 108 -1.44 -14.14 2.81
CA VAL A 108 -2.89 -14.18 3.10
C VAL A 108 -3.47 -15.59 2.99
N HIS A 109 -3.01 -16.40 2.05
CA HIS A 109 -3.63 -17.69 1.78
C HIS A 109 -2.90 -18.89 2.38
N THR A 110 -1.61 -18.81 2.61
CA THR A 110 -0.85 -20.00 3.01
C THR A 110 -0.09 -19.84 4.32
N PHE A 111 0.11 -18.61 4.80
CA PHE A 111 1.06 -18.31 5.89
C PHE A 111 2.44 -18.95 5.67
N VAL A 112 2.74 -19.39 4.44
CA VAL A 112 3.99 -20.05 4.10
C VAL A 112 5.01 -18.98 3.74
N PHE A 113 6.07 -18.94 4.53
CA PHE A 113 7.19 -17.99 4.39
C PHE A 113 8.19 -18.38 3.30
N GLY A 114 7.84 -19.29 2.39
CA GLY A 114 8.70 -19.70 1.30
C GLY A 114 9.11 -18.50 0.43
N GLY A 115 10.30 -17.97 0.72
CA GLY A 115 10.83 -16.82 0.00
C GLY A 115 10.53 -15.45 0.60
N LEU A 116 9.99 -15.38 1.84
CA LEU A 116 9.78 -14.11 2.56
C LEU A 116 10.57 -14.07 3.87
N ILE A 117 11.13 -12.91 4.19
CA ILE A 117 11.70 -12.57 5.49
C ILE A 117 10.96 -11.33 5.97
N VAL A 118 10.33 -11.43 7.15
CA VAL A 118 9.61 -10.29 7.74
C VAL A 118 10.41 -9.74 8.92
N LEU A 119 10.80 -8.48 8.84
CA LEU A 119 11.61 -7.81 9.84
C LEU A 119 10.86 -6.63 10.44
N ASN A 120 10.96 -6.46 11.77
CA ASN A 120 10.37 -5.31 12.46
C ASN A 120 11.33 -4.12 12.49
N GLU A 121 12.63 -4.37 12.61
CA GLU A 121 13.67 -3.34 12.71
C GLU A 121 14.76 -3.56 11.67
N PRO A 122 15.46 -2.50 11.25
CA PRO A 122 16.70 -2.67 10.49
C PRO A 122 17.68 -3.51 11.30
N THR A 123 18.25 -4.51 10.67
CA THR A 123 19.07 -5.58 11.28
C THR A 123 20.38 -5.12 11.92
N LYS A 124 20.63 -3.81 12.02
CA LYS A 124 21.80 -3.25 12.72
C LYS A 124 21.42 -2.04 13.57
N PRO A 125 21.55 -2.12 14.91
CA PRO A 125 21.26 -1.00 15.81
C PRO A 125 22.27 0.16 15.71
N THR A 126 23.26 0.11 14.84
CA THR A 126 24.37 1.06 14.74
C THR A 126 24.16 2.16 13.67
N SER A 127 23.19 2.07 12.82
CA SER A 127 22.84 3.14 11.89
C SER A 127 21.48 3.73 12.27
N ARG A 128 21.40 5.06 12.37
CA ARG A 128 20.14 5.82 12.40
C ARG A 128 19.45 5.75 11.03
N VAL A 129 19.11 4.53 10.60
CA VAL A 129 18.33 4.36 9.37
C VAL A 129 16.88 4.61 9.73
N LEU A 130 16.35 5.72 9.28
CA LEU A 130 14.93 6.05 9.45
C LEU A 130 14.09 5.17 8.51
N PRO A 131 12.81 4.93 8.83
CA PRO A 131 11.91 4.18 7.94
C PRO A 131 11.85 4.74 6.51
N GLU A 132 12.09 6.04 6.34
CA GLU A 132 12.14 6.73 5.05
C GLU A 132 13.40 6.46 4.22
N ASP A 133 14.46 5.93 4.84
CA ASP A 133 15.76 5.70 4.17
C ASP A 133 15.83 4.34 3.48
N ILE A 134 14.95 3.42 3.83
CA ILE A 134 14.91 2.08 3.24
C ILE A 134 13.54 1.77 2.68
N PRO A 135 13.46 1.08 1.53
CA PRO A 135 12.17 0.61 1.03
C PRO A 135 11.62 -0.50 1.92
N GLY A 136 10.30 -0.47 2.18
CA GLY A 136 9.63 -1.47 3.00
C GLY A 136 9.62 -2.88 2.38
N ILE A 137 9.84 -2.98 1.05
CA ILE A 137 9.96 -4.25 0.32
C ILE A 137 11.21 -4.22 -0.52
N LEU A 138 12.09 -5.21 -0.34
CA LEU A 138 13.29 -5.39 -1.14
C LEU A 138 13.62 -6.87 -1.36
N GLU A 139 14.53 -7.15 -2.29
CA GLU A 139 15.06 -8.49 -2.51
C GLU A 139 16.31 -8.69 -1.67
N ALA A 140 16.49 -9.87 -1.05
CA ALA A 140 17.67 -10.20 -0.27
C ALA A 140 18.91 -10.29 -1.16
N ASN A 141 20.01 -9.68 -0.70
CA ASN A 141 21.29 -9.65 -1.43
C ASN A 141 22.13 -10.95 -1.25
N ASP A 142 21.51 -12.05 -0.85
CA ASP A 142 22.16 -13.33 -0.57
C ASP A 142 22.05 -14.35 -1.72
N GLY A 143 21.55 -13.92 -2.86
CA GLY A 143 21.31 -14.77 -4.02
C GLY A 143 20.14 -15.76 -3.88
N SER A 144 19.48 -15.80 -2.71
CA SER A 144 18.34 -16.69 -2.46
C SER A 144 17.07 -16.28 -3.20
N GLY A 145 17.05 -15.03 -3.64
CA GLY A 145 15.89 -14.42 -4.24
C GLY A 145 14.71 -14.24 -3.29
N ARG A 146 14.92 -14.27 -1.99
CA ARG A 146 13.89 -14.01 -1.00
C ARG A 146 13.52 -12.53 -0.97
N LEU A 147 12.28 -12.20 -0.63
CA LEU A 147 11.84 -10.84 -0.35
C LEU A 147 12.01 -10.54 1.13
N ILE A 148 12.49 -9.36 1.43
CA ILE A 148 12.56 -8.81 2.79
C ILE A 148 11.44 -7.78 2.92
N ILE A 149 10.61 -7.93 3.94
CA ILE A 149 9.56 -6.99 4.30
C ILE A 149 9.96 -6.29 5.59
N HIS A 150 10.32 -5.02 5.48
CA HIS A 150 10.55 -4.15 6.63
C HIS A 150 9.22 -3.50 7.04
N VAL A 151 8.59 -4.05 8.06
CA VAL A 151 7.22 -3.71 8.46
C VAL A 151 7.07 -2.21 8.76
N ASN A 152 7.99 -1.61 9.53
CA ASN A 152 7.93 -0.19 9.88
C ASN A 152 8.12 0.71 8.66
N ALA A 153 9.05 0.39 7.77
CA ALA A 153 9.29 1.16 6.56
C ALA A 153 8.12 1.02 5.57
N LEU A 154 7.56 -0.18 5.41
CA LEU A 154 6.40 -0.39 4.58
C LEU A 154 5.15 0.33 5.12
N ALA A 155 4.95 0.32 6.45
CA ALA A 155 3.88 1.06 7.09
C ALA A 155 4.01 2.57 6.84
N TYR A 156 5.23 3.11 6.93
CA TYR A 156 5.51 4.51 6.59
C TYR A 156 5.16 4.82 5.12
N ASP A 157 5.63 4.00 4.18
CA ASP A 157 5.37 4.19 2.76
C ASP A 157 3.87 4.15 2.43
N ILE A 158 3.13 3.24 3.05
CA ILE A 158 1.68 3.10 2.86
C ILE A 158 0.94 4.30 3.43
N ARG A 159 1.28 4.76 4.64
CA ARG A 159 0.69 5.97 5.24
C ARG A 159 0.93 7.19 4.36
N LYS A 160 2.17 7.39 3.93
CA LYS A 160 2.52 8.49 3.04
C LYS A 160 1.74 8.45 1.71
N ALA A 161 1.57 7.26 1.14
CA ALA A 161 0.79 7.09 -0.09
C ALA A 161 -0.71 7.36 0.16
N ARG A 162 -1.28 6.90 1.29
CA ARG A 162 -2.65 7.19 1.72
C ARG A 162 -2.89 8.68 1.87
N ASP A 163 -2.05 9.35 2.65
CA ASP A 163 -2.20 10.78 2.94
C ASP A 163 -2.18 11.61 1.64
N ARG A 164 -1.30 11.25 0.72
CA ARG A 164 -1.25 11.90 -0.60
C ARG A 164 -2.47 11.60 -1.46
N LEU A 165 -2.92 10.36 -1.51
CA LEU A 165 -4.13 9.98 -2.23
C LEU A 165 -5.36 10.72 -1.68
N PHE A 166 -5.52 10.76 -0.36
CA PHE A 166 -6.66 11.40 0.29
C PHE A 166 -6.61 12.92 0.15
N LYS A 167 -5.41 13.52 0.20
CA LYS A 167 -5.23 14.92 -0.15
C LYS A 167 -5.69 15.23 -1.58
N GLU A 168 -5.31 14.40 -2.57
CA GLU A 168 -5.77 14.56 -3.95
C GLU A 168 -7.31 14.41 -4.08
N ILE A 169 -7.91 13.52 -3.30
CA ILE A 169 -9.38 13.36 -3.26
C ILE A 169 -10.05 14.60 -2.65
N ARG A 170 -9.51 15.15 -1.55
CA ARG A 170 -10.06 16.34 -0.86
C ARG A 170 -9.92 17.62 -1.66
N GLU A 171 -8.76 17.84 -2.25
CA GLU A 171 -8.40 19.15 -2.81
C GLU A 171 -8.73 19.34 -4.28
N ARG A 172 -8.96 18.26 -5.05
CA ARG A 172 -9.07 18.34 -6.52
C ARG A 172 -10.23 17.51 -7.05
N ASP A 173 -10.99 18.08 -7.98
CA ASP A 173 -11.87 17.30 -8.84
C ASP A 173 -11.05 16.59 -9.93
N ASN A 174 -10.53 15.43 -9.57
CA ASN A 174 -9.67 14.62 -10.42
C ASN A 174 -10.18 13.18 -10.51
N LYS A 175 -9.40 12.34 -11.21
CA LYS A 175 -9.75 10.91 -11.37
C LYS A 175 -9.85 10.17 -10.03
N TYR A 176 -9.09 10.55 -9.00
CA TYR A 176 -9.10 9.87 -7.70
C TYR A 176 -10.38 10.15 -6.94
N ARG A 177 -10.87 11.39 -6.95
CA ARG A 177 -12.18 11.76 -6.37
C ARG A 177 -13.32 11.04 -7.10
N LYS A 178 -13.30 11.01 -8.44
CA LYS A 178 -14.31 10.29 -9.24
C LYS A 178 -14.31 8.79 -8.92
N ASN A 179 -13.14 8.19 -8.80
CA ASN A 179 -12.99 6.79 -8.43
C ASN A 179 -13.44 6.51 -7.00
N PHE A 180 -13.12 7.39 -6.05
CA PHE A 180 -13.60 7.31 -4.67
C PHE A 180 -15.13 7.35 -4.60
N ARG A 181 -15.75 8.32 -5.27
CA ARG A 181 -17.21 8.42 -5.37
C ARG A 181 -17.82 7.15 -5.97
N LYS A 182 -17.24 6.62 -7.03
CA LYS A 182 -17.68 5.35 -7.64
C LYS A 182 -17.68 4.18 -6.65
N VAL A 183 -16.77 4.18 -5.69
CA VAL A 183 -16.62 3.09 -4.70
C VAL A 183 -17.58 3.24 -3.52
N PHE A 184 -17.77 4.45 -3.01
CA PHE A 184 -18.43 4.68 -1.72
C PHE A 184 -19.73 5.46 -1.78
N ILE A 185 -20.01 6.15 -2.88
CA ILE A 185 -21.16 7.06 -3.01
C ILE A 185 -22.03 6.60 -4.17
N TYR A 186 -22.98 5.76 -3.88
CA TYR A 186 -24.08 5.40 -4.78
C TYR A 186 -25.41 5.87 -4.22
#